data_7cc9cced113c11f48b9599295cd0d631
#
_entry.id   7cc9cced113c11f48b9599295cd0d631
#
_cell.length_a   1.000
_cell.length_b   1.000
_cell.length_c   1.000
_cell.angle_alpha   90.00
_cell.angle_beta   90.00
_cell.angle_gamma   90.00
#
_symmetry.space_group_name_H-M   'P 1'
#
loop_
_entity.id
_entity.type
_entity.pdbx_description
1 polymer ?
#
loop_
_entity_poly.entity_id
_entity_poly.type
_entity_poly.pdbx_seq_one_letter_code
_entity_poly.pdbx_strand_id
1 'polypeptide(L)'
;MKAENLSIFRGDRLILNGVSFGLRAGGILLLHGPNGAGKSSLLRALAGLTPLAAGTLLWDGQPALADKEAHAARIGWLGHQDAVKPALTPAEHVPQAALALVGLEKFANLPSRFLSAGQKRRLAIARVAAAQKPLWLLDEPTTGLDSASSQRFLELCAAQRQRGGMVIASTHTPIELPDTQVLAL
;
A
#
# COMPACT_ATOMS: atom_id res chain seq x y z
N MET A 1 2.30 -13.23 7.53
CA MET A 1 2.99 -13.24 6.22
C MET A 1 4.50 -13.32 6.46
N LYS A 2 5.26 -14.04 5.61
CA LYS A 2 6.73 -14.14 5.69
C LYS A 2 7.33 -14.07 4.28
N ALA A 3 8.41 -13.32 4.13
CA ALA A 3 9.23 -13.27 2.93
C ALA A 3 10.57 -13.95 3.24
N GLU A 4 11.02 -14.86 2.40
CA GLU A 4 12.26 -15.61 2.57
C GLU A 4 13.14 -15.50 1.33
N ASN A 5 14.30 -14.84 1.50
CA ASN A 5 15.35 -14.70 0.49
C ASN A 5 14.85 -14.19 -0.88
N LEU A 6 13.94 -13.19 -0.87
CA LEU A 6 13.39 -12.65 -2.10
C LEU A 6 14.45 -11.95 -2.93
N SER A 7 14.56 -12.33 -4.20
CA SER A 7 15.38 -11.63 -5.19
C SER A 7 14.52 -11.16 -6.36
N ILE A 8 14.79 -9.95 -6.86
CA ILE A 8 13.95 -9.29 -7.86
C ILE A 8 14.84 -8.68 -8.94
N PHE A 9 14.54 -8.98 -10.19
CA PHE A 9 15.13 -8.34 -11.36
C PHE A 9 14.18 -7.28 -11.96
N ARG A 10 14.76 -6.28 -12.58
CA ARG A 10 14.07 -5.34 -13.47
C ARG A 10 14.86 -5.25 -14.77
N GLY A 11 14.33 -5.87 -15.82
CA GLY A 11 15.15 -6.22 -16.99
C GLY A 11 16.28 -7.16 -16.57
N ASP A 12 17.50 -6.87 -17.01
CA ASP A 12 18.70 -7.67 -16.70
C ASP A 12 19.41 -7.24 -15.41
N ARG A 13 18.86 -6.24 -14.69
CA ARG A 13 19.47 -5.72 -13.47
C ARG A 13 18.83 -6.35 -12.23
N LEU A 14 19.68 -6.96 -11.37
CA LEU A 14 19.28 -7.38 -10.04
C LEU A 14 19.04 -6.13 -9.17
N ILE A 15 17.81 -5.95 -8.69
CA ILE A 15 17.39 -4.80 -7.88
C ILE A 15 17.46 -5.13 -6.40
N LEU A 16 16.96 -6.32 -6.03
CA LEU A 16 16.97 -6.80 -4.65
C LEU A 16 17.51 -8.23 -4.61
N ASN A 17 18.33 -8.52 -3.60
CA ASN A 17 18.95 -9.82 -3.40
C ASN A 17 18.78 -10.31 -1.96
N GLY A 18 18.12 -11.45 -1.79
CA GLY A 18 18.03 -12.15 -0.51
C GLY A 18 17.21 -11.45 0.59
N VAL A 19 16.24 -10.61 0.22
CA VAL A 19 15.41 -9.87 1.17
C VAL A 19 14.52 -10.82 1.97
N SER A 20 14.61 -10.74 3.30
CA SER A 20 13.81 -11.58 4.21
C SER A 20 13.20 -10.74 5.32
N PHE A 21 11.91 -10.96 5.62
CA PHE A 21 11.21 -10.35 6.75
C PHE A 21 9.97 -11.16 7.13
N GLY A 22 9.46 -10.92 8.34
CA GLY A 22 8.19 -11.46 8.80
C GLY A 22 7.26 -10.33 9.24
N LEU A 23 5.98 -10.44 8.92
CA LEU A 23 4.94 -9.50 9.36
C LEU A 23 3.76 -10.28 9.91
N ARG A 24 3.45 -10.06 11.19
CA ARG A 24 2.31 -10.68 11.88
C ARG A 24 1.02 -9.86 11.64
N ALA A 25 -0.12 -10.45 11.94
CA ALA A 25 -1.39 -9.73 11.99
C ALA A 25 -1.29 -8.49 12.89
N GLY A 26 -1.86 -7.36 12.45
CA GLY A 26 -1.73 -6.07 13.12
C GLY A 26 -0.37 -5.40 12.96
N GLY A 27 0.56 -6.00 12.20
CA GLY A 27 1.90 -5.44 11.99
C GLY A 27 1.94 -4.33 10.94
N ILE A 28 2.97 -3.47 11.07
CA ILE A 28 3.34 -2.48 10.06
C ILE A 28 4.82 -2.60 9.75
N LEU A 29 5.16 -2.57 8.45
CA LEU A 29 6.53 -2.60 7.94
C LEU A 29 6.75 -1.39 7.04
N LEU A 30 7.73 -0.57 7.37
CA LEU A 30 8.17 0.54 6.53
C LEU A 30 9.40 0.13 5.72
N LEU A 31 9.32 0.33 4.42
CA LEU A 31 10.45 0.18 3.52
C LEU A 31 11.20 1.50 3.46
N HIS A 32 12.42 1.52 3.97
CA HIS A 32 13.28 2.69 3.99
C HIS A 32 14.48 2.50 3.04
N GLY A 33 14.94 3.59 2.45
CA GLY A 33 16.11 3.58 1.55
C GLY A 33 16.04 4.71 0.52
N PRO A 34 17.14 4.98 -0.19
CA PRO A 34 17.19 6.03 -1.20
C PRO A 34 16.25 5.76 -2.38
N ASN A 35 16.09 6.75 -3.24
CA ASN A 35 15.40 6.57 -4.50
C ASN A 35 16.14 5.53 -5.36
N GLY A 36 15.39 4.60 -5.95
CA GLY A 36 15.99 3.51 -6.73
C GLY A 36 16.44 2.29 -5.92
N ALA A 37 16.34 2.28 -4.58
CA ALA A 37 16.71 1.14 -3.73
C ALA A 37 15.84 -0.12 -3.93
N GLY A 38 14.73 -0.02 -4.67
CA GLY A 38 13.88 -1.17 -4.96
C GLY A 38 12.58 -1.24 -4.16
N LYS A 39 12.24 -0.21 -3.34
CA LYS A 39 11.03 -0.17 -2.52
C LYS A 39 9.76 -0.51 -3.30
N SER A 40 9.50 0.22 -4.39
CA SER A 40 8.34 -0.03 -5.27
C SER A 40 8.42 -1.40 -5.97
N SER A 41 9.64 -1.87 -6.30
CA SER A 41 9.83 -3.20 -6.89
C SER A 41 9.47 -4.30 -5.89
N LEU A 42 9.86 -4.15 -4.63
CA LEU A 42 9.47 -5.06 -3.56
C LEU A 42 7.95 -5.07 -3.38
N LEU A 43 7.32 -3.90 -3.24
CA LEU A 43 5.85 -3.80 -3.11
C LEU A 43 5.14 -4.48 -4.28
N ARG A 44 5.59 -4.28 -5.52
CA ARG A 44 5.02 -4.93 -6.71
C ARG A 44 5.19 -6.44 -6.68
N ALA A 45 6.34 -6.94 -6.24
CA ALA A 45 6.58 -8.38 -6.11
C ALA A 45 5.72 -8.99 -5.00
N LEU A 46 5.60 -8.31 -3.86
CA LEU A 46 4.69 -8.70 -2.78
C LEU A 46 3.21 -8.70 -3.22
N ALA A 47 2.84 -7.85 -4.17
CA ALA A 47 1.50 -7.85 -4.77
C ALA A 47 1.30 -8.93 -5.85
N GLY A 48 2.34 -9.68 -6.21
CA GLY A 48 2.30 -10.62 -7.33
C GLY A 48 2.30 -9.97 -8.72
N LEU A 49 2.56 -8.64 -8.80
CA LEU A 49 2.59 -7.87 -10.05
C LEU A 49 3.95 -7.97 -10.78
N THR A 50 4.98 -8.43 -10.09
CA THR A 50 6.31 -8.69 -10.63
C THR A 50 6.76 -10.07 -10.16
N PRO A 51 7.29 -10.92 -11.04
CA PRO A 51 7.76 -12.24 -10.64
C PRO A 51 8.96 -12.13 -9.68
N LEU A 52 9.07 -13.07 -8.76
CA LEU A 52 10.28 -13.28 -7.96
C LEU A 52 11.30 -14.06 -8.81
N ALA A 53 12.55 -13.64 -8.76
CA ALA A 53 13.67 -14.37 -9.37
C ALA A 53 14.13 -15.53 -8.48
N ALA A 54 14.08 -15.31 -7.15
CA ALA A 54 14.36 -16.34 -6.15
C ALA A 54 13.63 -16.01 -4.85
N GLY A 55 13.57 -17.01 -3.95
CA GLY A 55 12.92 -16.90 -2.65
C GLY A 55 11.44 -17.23 -2.69
N THR A 56 10.79 -17.13 -1.54
CA THR A 56 9.39 -17.51 -1.37
C THR A 56 8.65 -16.49 -0.52
N LEU A 57 7.44 -16.13 -0.96
CA LEU A 57 6.48 -15.36 -0.17
C LEU A 57 5.46 -16.33 0.43
N LEU A 58 5.34 -16.33 1.75
CA LEU A 58 4.43 -17.21 2.49
C LEU A 58 3.29 -16.40 3.11
N TRP A 59 2.08 -16.93 2.99
CA TRP A 59 0.89 -16.48 3.71
C TRP A 59 0.38 -17.65 4.56
N ASP A 60 0.41 -17.50 5.87
CA ASP A 60 0.04 -18.53 6.84
C ASP A 60 0.76 -19.87 6.58
N GLY A 61 2.05 -19.77 6.26
CA GLY A 61 2.93 -20.93 6.00
C GLY A 61 2.80 -21.54 4.60
N GLN A 62 1.88 -21.06 3.76
CA GLN A 62 1.69 -21.57 2.40
C GLN A 62 2.26 -20.60 1.35
N PRO A 63 2.79 -21.09 0.22
CA PRO A 63 3.28 -20.24 -0.87
C PRO A 63 2.19 -19.32 -1.40
N ALA A 64 2.31 -18.02 -1.12
CA ALA A 64 1.26 -17.02 -1.39
C ALA A 64 1.00 -16.84 -2.90
N LEU A 65 2.05 -16.97 -3.72
CA LEU A 65 1.98 -16.73 -5.17
C LEU A 65 1.64 -17.98 -5.99
N ALA A 66 1.40 -19.13 -5.34
CA ALA A 66 0.93 -20.35 -6.02
C ALA A 66 -0.46 -20.14 -6.62
N ASP A 67 -1.33 -19.43 -5.91
CA ASP A 67 -2.63 -18.94 -6.41
C ASP A 67 -2.63 -17.41 -6.41
N LYS A 68 -2.37 -16.84 -7.58
CA LYS A 68 -2.27 -15.39 -7.76
C LYS A 68 -3.61 -14.66 -7.57
N GLU A 69 -4.71 -15.29 -7.90
CA GLU A 69 -6.04 -14.71 -7.76
C GLU A 69 -6.42 -14.61 -6.28
N ALA A 70 -6.30 -15.71 -5.54
CA ALA A 70 -6.52 -15.73 -4.11
C ALA A 70 -5.57 -14.77 -3.37
N HIS A 71 -4.31 -14.64 -3.84
CA HIS A 71 -3.37 -13.67 -3.27
C HIS A 71 -3.79 -12.24 -3.54
N ALA A 72 -4.13 -11.89 -4.78
CA ALA A 72 -4.60 -10.55 -5.16
C ALA A 72 -5.88 -10.15 -4.40
N ALA A 73 -6.76 -11.11 -4.11
CA ALA A 73 -7.97 -10.88 -3.32
C ALA A 73 -7.68 -10.40 -1.89
N ARG A 74 -6.48 -10.62 -1.35
CA ARG A 74 -6.04 -10.22 -0.01
C ARG A 74 -5.41 -8.83 0.03
N ILE A 75 -5.17 -8.17 -1.14
CA ILE A 75 -4.32 -6.99 -1.23
C ILE A 75 -5.13 -5.73 -1.51
N GLY A 76 -4.95 -4.71 -0.66
CA GLY A 76 -5.26 -3.32 -0.94
C GLY A 76 -4.01 -2.64 -1.49
N TRP A 77 -4.06 -2.22 -2.76
CA TRP A 77 -2.91 -1.65 -3.46
C TRP A 77 -3.04 -0.15 -3.67
N LEU A 78 -2.02 0.60 -3.24
CA LEU A 78 -1.80 1.99 -3.59
C LEU A 78 -0.43 2.13 -4.24
N GLY A 79 -0.40 2.31 -5.54
CA GLY A 79 0.84 2.53 -6.30
C GLY A 79 1.25 4.01 -6.33
N HIS A 80 2.32 4.28 -7.07
CA HIS A 80 2.77 5.64 -7.31
C HIS A 80 1.70 6.48 -8.04
N GLN A 81 0.97 5.87 -8.97
CA GLN A 81 -0.20 6.49 -9.62
C GLN A 81 -1.47 6.17 -8.83
N ASP A 82 -2.32 7.17 -8.62
CA ASP A 82 -3.53 7.06 -7.81
C ASP A 82 -4.62 6.17 -8.43
N ALA A 83 -4.51 5.87 -9.74
CA ALA A 83 -5.49 5.07 -10.50
C ALA A 83 -6.94 5.58 -10.33
N VAL A 84 -7.11 6.90 -10.25
CA VAL A 84 -8.40 7.59 -10.21
C VAL A 84 -8.87 7.86 -11.63
N LYS A 85 -10.06 7.37 -11.99
CA LYS A 85 -10.66 7.61 -13.31
C LYS A 85 -11.16 9.05 -13.40
N PRO A 86 -10.64 9.88 -14.33
CA PRO A 86 -10.95 11.33 -14.37
C PRO A 86 -12.42 11.66 -14.60
N ALA A 87 -13.14 10.80 -15.33
CA ALA A 87 -14.54 11.00 -15.67
C ALA A 87 -15.50 10.68 -14.51
N LEU A 88 -15.11 9.78 -13.60
CA LEU A 88 -15.92 9.37 -12.47
C LEU A 88 -15.81 10.37 -11.31
N THR A 89 -16.89 10.49 -10.54
CA THR A 89 -16.93 11.23 -9.28
C THR A 89 -16.35 10.40 -8.13
N PRO A 90 -15.93 11.01 -7.01
CA PRO A 90 -15.54 10.27 -5.81
C PRO A 90 -16.59 9.27 -5.32
N ALA A 91 -17.88 9.63 -5.37
CA ALA A 91 -18.96 8.73 -4.97
C ALA A 91 -19.14 7.49 -5.88
N GLU A 92 -18.69 7.58 -7.14
CA GLU A 92 -18.63 6.44 -8.05
C GLU A 92 -17.38 5.58 -7.84
N HIS A 93 -16.36 6.08 -7.15
CA HIS A 93 -15.16 5.32 -6.80
C HIS A 93 -15.31 4.54 -5.50
N VAL A 94 -15.95 5.15 -4.48
CA VAL A 94 -16.05 4.59 -3.11
C VAL A 94 -17.36 4.97 -2.44
N PRO A 95 -17.84 4.20 -1.47
CA PRO A 95 -18.99 4.57 -0.64
C PRO A 95 -18.76 5.90 0.09
N GLN A 96 -19.85 6.62 0.36
CA GLN A 96 -19.86 7.92 1.06
C GLN A 96 -19.09 7.87 2.40
N ALA A 97 -19.25 6.78 3.17
CA ALA A 97 -18.54 6.59 4.43
C ALA A 97 -17.01 6.60 4.27
N ALA A 98 -16.49 6.07 3.15
CA ALA A 98 -15.05 6.08 2.89
C ALA A 98 -14.54 7.48 2.50
N LEU A 99 -15.38 8.31 1.86
CA LEU A 99 -15.05 9.71 1.58
C LEU A 99 -14.91 10.52 2.87
N ALA A 100 -15.75 10.25 3.87
CA ALA A 100 -15.68 10.88 5.19
C ALA A 100 -14.34 10.62 5.88
N LEU A 101 -13.82 9.39 5.78
CA LEU A 101 -12.54 9.02 6.39
C LEU A 101 -11.36 9.87 5.90
N VAL A 102 -11.45 10.40 4.68
CA VAL A 102 -10.38 11.18 4.04
C VAL A 102 -10.76 12.66 3.81
N GLY A 103 -11.93 13.10 4.30
CA GLY A 103 -12.42 14.48 4.19
C GLY A 103 -12.72 14.91 2.76
N LEU A 104 -13.37 14.02 1.99
CA LEU A 104 -13.77 14.28 0.59
C LEU A 104 -15.29 14.34 0.38
N GLU A 105 -16.09 14.37 1.42
CA GLU A 105 -17.56 14.34 1.34
C GLU A 105 -18.12 15.47 0.48
N LYS A 106 -17.55 16.69 0.62
CA LYS A 106 -17.97 17.88 -0.13
C LYS A 106 -17.69 17.76 -1.64
N PHE A 107 -16.81 16.85 -2.04
CA PHE A 107 -16.42 16.62 -3.43
C PHE A 107 -17.08 15.38 -4.03
N ALA A 108 -17.99 14.71 -3.30
CA ALA A 108 -18.56 13.42 -3.67
C ALA A 108 -19.09 13.36 -5.11
N ASN A 109 -19.71 14.43 -5.58
CA ASN A 109 -20.33 14.52 -6.91
C ASN A 109 -19.50 15.33 -7.95
N LEU A 110 -18.29 15.78 -7.58
CA LEU A 110 -17.42 16.50 -8.51
C LEU A 110 -16.62 15.52 -9.36
N PRO A 111 -16.65 15.59 -10.71
CA PRO A 111 -15.79 14.72 -11.53
C PRO A 111 -14.32 14.78 -11.12
N SER A 112 -13.69 13.63 -10.99
CA SER A 112 -12.35 13.49 -10.39
C SER A 112 -11.24 14.20 -11.18
N ARG A 113 -11.48 14.57 -12.44
CA ARG A 113 -10.55 15.43 -13.21
C ARG A 113 -10.34 16.80 -12.58
N PHE A 114 -11.32 17.32 -11.83
CA PHE A 114 -11.26 18.62 -11.16
C PHE A 114 -10.66 18.57 -9.75
N LEU A 115 -10.39 17.37 -9.24
CA LEU A 115 -9.72 17.22 -7.96
C LEU A 115 -8.24 17.61 -8.08
N SER A 116 -7.70 18.25 -7.03
CA SER A 116 -6.27 18.48 -6.89
C SER A 116 -5.50 17.16 -6.76
N ALA A 117 -4.18 17.19 -6.91
CA ALA A 117 -3.33 16.00 -6.73
C ALA A 117 -3.50 15.39 -5.33
N GLY A 118 -3.48 16.21 -4.27
CA GLY A 118 -3.70 15.74 -2.90
C GLY A 118 -5.11 15.16 -2.68
N GLN A 119 -6.15 15.72 -3.33
CA GLN A 119 -7.49 15.16 -3.28
C GLN A 119 -7.58 13.81 -4.01
N LYS A 120 -6.92 13.65 -5.16
CA LYS A 120 -6.81 12.37 -5.87
C LYS A 120 -6.08 11.33 -5.02
N ARG A 121 -4.98 11.73 -4.36
CA ARG A 121 -4.25 10.86 -3.44
C ARG A 121 -5.13 10.40 -2.29
N ARG A 122 -5.88 11.29 -1.66
CA ARG A 122 -6.85 10.95 -0.61
C ARG A 122 -7.95 10.01 -1.12
N LEU A 123 -8.46 10.22 -2.32
CA LEU A 123 -9.45 9.31 -2.93
C LEU A 123 -8.86 7.91 -3.17
N ALA A 124 -7.61 7.82 -3.61
CA ALA A 124 -6.92 6.55 -3.78
C ALA A 124 -6.72 5.81 -2.44
N ILE A 125 -6.40 6.54 -1.36
CA ILE A 125 -6.34 5.99 0.01
C ILE A 125 -7.73 5.51 0.46
N ALA A 126 -8.79 6.28 0.21
CA ALA A 126 -10.16 5.87 0.54
C ALA A 126 -10.56 4.56 -0.16
N ARG A 127 -10.13 4.36 -1.42
CA ARG A 127 -10.37 3.11 -2.17
C ARG A 127 -9.70 1.91 -1.48
N VAL A 128 -8.46 2.06 -1.02
CA VAL A 128 -7.76 1.00 -0.29
C VAL A 128 -8.48 0.69 1.03
N ALA A 129 -8.88 1.72 1.77
CA ALA A 129 -9.59 1.56 3.04
C ALA A 129 -10.96 0.89 2.86
N ALA A 130 -11.73 1.31 1.84
CA ALA A 130 -13.04 0.76 1.52
C ALA A 130 -13.01 -0.72 1.09
N ALA A 131 -11.91 -1.14 0.46
CA ALA A 131 -11.75 -2.53 0.01
C ALA A 131 -11.58 -3.54 1.16
N GLN A 132 -11.30 -3.08 2.38
CA GLN A 132 -11.17 -3.88 3.62
C GLN A 132 -10.26 -5.11 3.48
N LYS A 133 -9.20 -5.01 2.69
CA LYS A 133 -8.27 -6.11 2.45
C LYS A 133 -7.34 -6.32 3.64
N PRO A 134 -6.96 -7.58 3.97
CA PRO A 134 -6.10 -7.86 5.12
C PRO A 134 -4.66 -7.36 4.99
N LEU A 135 -4.16 -7.12 3.78
CA LEU A 135 -2.83 -6.56 3.54
C LEU A 135 -2.92 -5.29 2.70
N TRP A 136 -2.40 -4.19 3.22
CA TRP A 136 -2.19 -2.96 2.46
C TRP A 136 -0.74 -2.85 2.00
N LEU A 137 -0.54 -2.66 0.70
CA LEU A 137 0.75 -2.39 0.06
C LEU A 137 0.69 -0.97 -0.52
N LEU A 138 1.47 -0.05 0.07
CA LEU A 138 1.31 1.38 -0.16
C LEU A 138 2.65 1.99 -0.64
N ASP A 139 2.65 2.53 -1.85
CA ASP A 139 3.83 3.17 -2.43
C ASP A 139 3.74 4.69 -2.23
N GLU A 140 4.59 5.24 -1.33
CA GLU A 140 4.67 6.65 -0.96
C GLU A 140 3.30 7.28 -0.60
N PRO A 141 2.53 6.69 0.34
CA PRO A 141 1.13 7.06 0.56
C PRO A 141 0.92 8.51 0.99
N THR A 142 1.89 9.13 1.67
CA THR A 142 1.79 10.50 2.21
C THR A 142 2.28 11.58 1.26
N THR A 143 2.84 11.22 0.10
CA THR A 143 3.33 12.18 -0.89
C THR A 143 2.20 13.08 -1.37
N GLY A 144 2.41 14.41 -1.26
CA GLY A 144 1.43 15.41 -1.68
C GLY A 144 0.25 15.63 -0.73
N LEU A 145 0.28 15.02 0.46
CA LEU A 145 -0.69 15.28 1.52
C LEU A 145 -0.24 16.42 2.43
N ASP A 146 -1.20 17.20 2.90
CA ASP A 146 -1.01 18.13 4.00
C ASP A 146 -0.94 17.38 5.36
N SER A 147 -0.58 18.09 6.43
CA SER A 147 -0.44 17.50 7.77
C SER A 147 -1.74 16.86 8.28
N ALA A 148 -2.88 17.51 8.05
CA ALA A 148 -4.18 16.99 8.47
C ALA A 148 -4.55 15.70 7.72
N SER A 149 -4.29 15.64 6.41
CA SER A 149 -4.51 14.44 5.60
C SER A 149 -3.55 13.31 5.96
N SER A 150 -2.30 13.65 6.27
CA SER A 150 -1.31 12.68 6.76
C SER A 150 -1.75 12.08 8.10
N GLN A 151 -2.26 12.89 9.03
CA GLN A 151 -2.80 12.42 10.30
C GLN A 151 -3.98 11.45 10.10
N ARG A 152 -4.94 11.78 9.24
CA ARG A 152 -6.05 10.87 8.89
C ARG A 152 -5.56 9.55 8.28
N PHE A 153 -4.52 9.60 7.46
CA PHE A 153 -3.90 8.39 6.92
C PHE A 153 -3.29 7.51 8.04
N LEU A 154 -2.62 8.10 9.04
CA LEU A 154 -2.10 7.37 10.19
C LEU A 154 -3.22 6.72 11.00
N GLU A 155 -4.34 7.42 11.21
CA GLU A 155 -5.54 6.88 11.87
C GLU A 155 -6.11 5.67 11.10
N LEU A 156 -6.16 5.74 9.76
CA LEU A 156 -6.58 4.62 8.92
C LEU A 156 -5.64 3.42 9.04
N CYS A 157 -4.32 3.64 9.08
CA CYS A 157 -3.33 2.59 9.31
C CYS A 157 -3.51 1.96 10.70
N ALA A 158 -3.74 2.77 11.75
CA ALA A 158 -4.00 2.29 13.09
C ALA A 158 -5.29 1.44 13.14
N ALA A 159 -6.37 1.89 12.53
CA ALA A 159 -7.62 1.14 12.43
C ALA A 159 -7.46 -0.18 11.65
N GLN A 160 -6.67 -0.19 10.57
CA GLN A 160 -6.35 -1.39 9.82
C GLN A 160 -5.64 -2.42 10.71
N ARG A 161 -4.65 -1.98 11.49
CA ARG A 161 -3.89 -2.83 12.42
C ARG A 161 -4.76 -3.39 13.55
N GLN A 162 -5.64 -2.57 14.14
CA GLN A 162 -6.57 -2.99 15.20
C GLN A 162 -7.50 -4.12 14.77
N ARG A 163 -7.85 -4.17 13.47
CA ARG A 163 -8.64 -5.27 12.88
C ARG A 163 -7.81 -6.51 12.54
N GLY A 164 -6.52 -6.52 12.91
CA GLY A 164 -5.60 -7.60 12.54
C GLY A 164 -5.02 -7.47 11.13
N GLY A 165 -5.37 -6.42 10.39
CA GLY A 165 -4.79 -6.18 9.06
C GLY A 165 -3.32 -5.77 9.14
N MET A 166 -2.61 -5.97 8.06
CA MET A 166 -1.17 -5.65 7.91
C MET A 166 -0.98 -4.47 6.96
N VAL A 167 0.07 -3.69 7.21
CA VAL A 167 0.46 -2.57 6.33
C VAL A 167 1.94 -2.69 5.98
N ILE A 168 2.26 -2.61 4.69
CA ILE A 168 3.64 -2.41 4.21
C ILE A 168 3.64 -1.14 3.37
N ALA A 169 4.46 -0.17 3.74
CA ALA A 169 4.52 1.11 3.04
C ALA A 169 5.96 1.50 2.72
N SER A 170 6.19 2.00 1.52
CA SER A 170 7.39 2.79 1.23
C SER A 170 7.15 4.23 1.66
N THR A 171 8.10 4.87 2.28
CA THR A 171 7.99 6.28 2.65
C THR A 171 9.34 6.92 2.86
N HIS A 172 9.44 8.21 2.53
CA HIS A 172 10.55 9.07 2.90
C HIS A 172 10.26 9.89 4.16
N THR A 173 8.98 9.96 4.55
CA THR A 173 8.54 10.65 5.78
C THR A 173 8.39 9.62 6.89
N PRO A 174 8.90 9.86 8.09
CA PRO A 174 8.67 8.99 9.23
C PRO A 174 7.17 8.77 9.46
N ILE A 175 6.77 7.52 9.62
CA ILE A 175 5.43 7.12 10.06
C ILE A 175 5.57 6.70 11.51
N GLU A 176 5.10 7.53 12.42
CA GLU A 176 5.19 7.28 13.87
C GLU A 176 3.95 6.51 14.33
N LEU A 177 4.01 5.20 14.23
CA LEU A 177 3.03 4.29 14.81
C LEU A 177 3.76 3.30 15.74
N PRO A 178 3.14 2.92 16.88
CA PRO A 178 3.74 1.95 17.80
C PRO A 178 4.10 0.63 17.08
N ASP A 179 5.17 -0.03 17.53
CA ASP A 179 5.63 -1.33 17.00
C ASP A 179 5.86 -1.35 15.49
N THR A 180 6.26 -0.23 14.92
CA THR A 180 6.63 -0.15 13.51
C THR A 180 7.95 -0.85 13.25
N GLN A 181 7.94 -1.84 12.35
CA GLN A 181 9.16 -2.45 11.85
C GLN A 181 9.71 -1.63 10.69
N VAL A 182 11.04 -1.56 10.55
CA VAL A 182 11.70 -0.89 9.42
C VAL A 182 12.59 -1.89 8.70
N LEU A 183 12.45 -1.96 7.38
CA LEU A 183 13.33 -2.70 6.49
C LEU A 183 14.12 -1.70 5.64
N ALA A 184 15.42 -1.65 5.86
CA ALA A 184 16.34 -0.87 5.04
C ALA A 184 16.68 -1.65 3.75
N LEU A 185 16.61 -0.97 2.59
CA LEU A 185 16.90 -1.51 1.26
C LEU A 185 18.07 -0.74 0.61
#